data_d9ca25e0a8787b6d86003ade2f6fd5ab
#
_entry.id   d9ca25e0a8787b6d86003ade2f6fd5ab
#
_cell.length_a   1.000
_cell.length_b   1.000
_cell.length_c   1.000
_cell.angle_alpha   90.00
_cell.angle_beta   90.00
_cell.angle_gamma   90.00
#
_symmetry.space_group_name_H-M   'P 1'
#
loop_
_entity.id
_entity.type
_entity.pdbx_description
1 polymer ?
#
loop_
_entity_poly.entity_id
_entity_poly.type
_entity_poly.pdbx_seq_one_letter_code
_entity_poly.pdbx_strand_id
1 'polypeptide(L)'
;MIARTPRGWSGPSFVATGGGGWGLQAGAQVTDFVIVLNNDAAVQAFSRGGNMTIGVDLSAAAGPVGRTAAGAVMPIAAVYTYSRSKGLFVGVSLEGAVIGTQRQSNFNYYGGPVRADSILSGVTKAPPGAAPLRRALGP
;
A
#
# COMPACT_ATOMS: atom_id res chain seq x y z
N MET A 1 4.14 3.01 1.12
CA MET A 1 3.87 2.53 -0.24
C MET A 1 5.17 2.42 -1.02
N ILE A 2 5.30 1.44 -1.88
CA ILE A 2 6.46 1.24 -2.77
C ILE A 2 5.92 0.73 -4.12
N ALA A 3 6.58 1.08 -5.23
CA ALA A 3 6.12 0.71 -6.56
C ALA A 3 7.20 -0.03 -7.36
N ARG A 4 6.76 -0.92 -8.24
CA ARG A 4 7.65 -1.57 -9.21
C ARG A 4 7.96 -0.59 -10.34
N THR A 5 9.24 -0.49 -10.69
CA THR A 5 9.72 0.34 -11.79
C THR A 5 10.58 -0.49 -12.74
N PRO A 6 10.87 -0.04 -13.96
CA PRO A 6 11.78 -0.76 -14.84
C PRO A 6 13.18 -1.01 -14.27
N ARG A 7 13.58 -0.24 -13.25
CA ARG A 7 14.87 -0.35 -12.55
C ARG A 7 14.80 -1.10 -11.22
N GLY A 8 13.69 -1.81 -10.96
CA GLY A 8 13.42 -2.49 -9.69
C GLY A 8 12.44 -1.70 -8.80
N TRP A 9 12.47 -1.92 -7.51
CA TRP A 9 11.57 -1.26 -6.58
C TRP A 9 11.98 0.20 -6.32
N SER A 10 11.00 1.09 -6.29
CA SER A 10 11.16 2.50 -5.91
C SER A 10 11.64 2.67 -4.46
N GLY A 11 11.83 3.88 -4.01
CA GLY A 11 11.88 4.20 -2.59
C GLY A 11 10.47 4.16 -1.96
N PRO A 12 10.37 4.11 -0.62
CA PRO A 12 9.08 4.14 0.07
C PRO A 12 8.49 5.55 0.10
N SER A 13 7.22 5.70 -0.24
CA SER A 13 6.40 6.87 0.05
C SER A 13 5.49 6.56 1.23
N PHE A 14 5.52 7.40 2.26
CA PHE A 14 4.75 7.20 3.47
C PHE A 14 3.30 7.61 3.28
N VAL A 15 2.41 6.77 3.79
CA VAL A 15 0.96 6.99 3.79
C VAL A 15 0.42 6.72 5.19
N ALA A 16 -0.69 7.35 5.53
CA ALA A 16 -1.48 7.02 6.70
C ALA A 16 -2.87 6.57 6.29
N THR A 17 -3.45 5.71 7.08
CA THR A 17 -4.82 5.24 6.91
C THR A 17 -5.70 5.83 8.00
N GLY A 18 -6.90 6.26 7.63
CA GLY A 18 -7.95 6.69 8.53
C GLY A 18 -9.30 6.18 8.03
N GLY A 19 -10.30 6.16 8.88
CA GLY A 19 -11.67 5.78 8.50
C GLY A 19 -12.50 5.40 9.71
N GLY A 20 -13.77 5.76 9.71
CA GLY A 20 -14.73 5.33 10.71
C GLY A 20 -15.10 3.86 10.48
N GLY A 21 -14.95 3.02 11.48
CA GLY A 21 -15.33 1.61 11.42
C GLY A 21 -14.19 0.61 11.37
N TRP A 22 -12.98 1.06 11.28
CA TRP A 22 -11.78 0.22 11.31
C TRP A 22 -11.36 -0.12 12.73
N GLY A 23 -11.65 -1.32 13.19
CA GLY A 23 -10.88 -2.09 14.17
C GLY A 23 -10.26 -1.44 15.40
N LEU A 24 -10.48 -0.16 15.62
CA LEU A 24 -10.15 0.52 16.87
C LEU A 24 -10.99 0.03 18.04
N GLN A 25 -11.93 -0.86 17.77
CA GLN A 25 -12.84 -1.43 18.78
C GLN A 25 -12.26 -2.64 19.52
N ALA A 26 -11.19 -3.21 19.04
CA ALA A 26 -10.53 -4.33 19.70
C ALA A 26 -9.19 -3.87 20.27
N GLY A 27 -9.21 -3.23 21.42
CA GLY A 27 -8.07 -2.81 22.22
C GLY A 27 -6.68 -3.24 21.71
N ALA A 28 -5.75 -2.32 21.60
CA ALA A 28 -4.29 -2.52 21.47
C ALA A 28 -3.76 -3.69 20.60
N GLN A 29 -4.50 -4.22 19.62
CA GLN A 29 -3.94 -5.15 18.65
C GLN A 29 -3.34 -4.37 17.49
N VAL A 30 -2.03 -4.42 17.38
CA VAL A 30 -1.32 -3.97 16.17
C VAL A 30 -1.62 -4.97 15.06
N THR A 31 -2.36 -4.54 14.07
CA THR A 31 -2.66 -5.36 12.88
C THR A 31 -1.87 -4.80 11.71
N ASP A 32 -1.02 -5.62 11.12
CA ASP A 32 -0.32 -5.26 9.91
C ASP A 32 -1.24 -5.45 8.70
N PHE A 33 -1.30 -4.45 7.84
CA PHE A 33 -2.02 -4.54 6.57
C PHE A 33 -1.06 -4.54 5.39
N VAL A 34 -1.37 -5.36 4.39
CA VAL A 34 -0.72 -5.30 3.09
C VAL A 34 -1.78 -4.96 2.04
N ILE A 35 -1.55 -3.86 1.34
CA ILE A 35 -2.42 -3.35 0.30
C ILE A 35 -1.67 -3.46 -1.01
N VAL A 36 -2.14 -4.33 -1.90
CA VAL A 36 -1.53 -4.58 -3.22
C VAL A 36 -2.29 -3.79 -4.27
N LEU A 37 -1.60 -2.88 -4.94
CA LEU A 37 -2.13 -2.14 -6.08
C LEU A 37 -1.89 -2.96 -7.34
N ASN A 38 -2.97 -3.36 -8.00
CA ASN A 38 -2.97 -4.40 -9.02
C ASN A 38 -2.81 -3.87 -10.45
N ASN A 39 -2.85 -2.54 -10.64
CA ASN A 39 -2.66 -1.92 -11.95
C ASN A 39 -2.03 -0.53 -11.82
N ASP A 40 -1.50 -0.04 -12.96
CA ASP A 40 -0.83 1.26 -13.02
C ASP A 40 -1.75 2.43 -12.68
N ALA A 41 -3.05 2.33 -12.98
CA ALA A 41 -4.01 3.38 -12.66
C ALA A 41 -4.14 3.56 -11.13
N ALA A 42 -4.16 2.46 -10.37
CA ALA A 42 -4.15 2.51 -8.91
C ALA A 42 -2.86 3.13 -8.38
N VAL A 43 -1.70 2.74 -8.92
CA VAL A 43 -0.40 3.34 -8.53
C VAL A 43 -0.38 4.84 -8.84
N GLN A 44 -0.86 5.26 -10.02
CA GLN A 44 -0.92 6.67 -10.40
C GLN A 44 -1.85 7.49 -9.51
N ALA A 45 -3.00 6.92 -9.12
CA ALA A 45 -3.94 7.59 -8.23
C ALA A 45 -3.27 7.95 -6.89
N PHE A 46 -2.53 7.01 -6.30
CA PHE A 46 -1.75 7.27 -5.09
C PHE A 46 -0.56 8.20 -5.31
N SER A 47 0.06 8.16 -6.50
CA SER A 47 1.23 8.98 -6.83
C SER A 47 0.91 10.47 -6.91
N ARG A 48 -0.30 10.83 -7.31
CA ARG A 48 -0.74 12.23 -7.39
C ARG A 48 -0.72 12.95 -6.04
N GLY A 49 -0.68 12.18 -4.95
CA GLY A 49 -0.80 12.69 -3.58
C GLY A 49 -2.23 13.08 -3.26
N GLY A 50 -2.53 13.20 -1.98
CA GLY A 50 -3.88 13.47 -1.49
C GLY A 50 -4.46 12.25 -0.80
N ASN A 51 -5.77 12.27 -0.60
CA ASN A 51 -6.51 11.20 0.07
C ASN A 51 -7.23 10.35 -0.97
N MET A 52 -7.18 9.04 -0.79
CA MET A 52 -7.86 8.05 -1.61
C MET A 52 -8.77 7.21 -0.71
N THR A 53 -10.02 7.02 -1.11
CA THR A 53 -10.97 6.18 -0.39
C THR A 53 -11.06 4.82 -1.07
N ILE A 54 -10.72 3.78 -0.35
CA ILE A 54 -10.83 2.39 -0.83
C ILE A 54 -12.32 2.04 -1.02
N GLY A 55 -12.65 1.46 -2.16
CA GLY A 55 -14.02 1.09 -2.54
C GLY A 55 -14.81 2.23 -3.21
N VAL A 56 -14.36 3.48 -3.12
CA VAL A 56 -14.95 4.64 -3.79
C VAL A 56 -14.08 5.10 -4.95
N ASP A 57 -12.86 5.51 -4.66
CA ASP A 57 -11.91 5.99 -5.68
C ASP A 57 -11.23 4.83 -6.42
N LEU A 58 -11.05 3.72 -5.74
CA LEU A 58 -10.43 2.50 -6.26
C LEU A 58 -11.26 1.28 -5.88
N SER A 59 -11.60 0.45 -6.86
CA SER A 59 -12.25 -0.83 -6.58
C SER A 59 -11.33 -1.72 -5.74
N ALA A 60 -11.89 -2.32 -4.69
CA ALA A 60 -11.13 -3.15 -3.77
C ALA A 60 -11.81 -4.50 -3.55
N ALA A 61 -11.00 -5.50 -3.26
CA ALA A 61 -11.46 -6.82 -2.85
C ALA A 61 -10.54 -7.38 -1.76
N ALA A 62 -11.08 -8.27 -0.93
CA ALA A 62 -10.26 -9.09 -0.05
C ALA A 62 -9.29 -9.92 -0.88
N GLY A 63 -8.00 -9.90 -0.51
CA GLY A 63 -6.97 -10.61 -1.25
C GLY A 63 -7.17 -12.12 -1.18
N PRO A 64 -7.01 -12.85 -2.29
CA PRO A 64 -7.09 -14.31 -2.29
C PRO A 64 -5.89 -14.92 -1.57
N VAL A 65 -6.14 -15.97 -0.75
CA VAL A 65 -5.10 -16.68 -0.01
C VAL A 65 -5.25 -18.19 -0.17
N GLY A 66 -4.13 -18.90 -0.18
CA GLY A 66 -4.11 -20.37 -0.19
C GLY A 66 -4.77 -20.99 -1.42
N ARG A 67 -5.53 -22.09 -1.22
CA ARG A 67 -6.20 -22.83 -2.31
C ARG A 67 -7.27 -22.03 -3.03
N THR A 68 -7.85 -21.02 -2.41
CA THR A 68 -8.82 -20.13 -3.06
C THR A 68 -8.19 -19.29 -4.17
N ALA A 69 -6.89 -19.06 -4.13
CA ALA A 69 -6.18 -18.37 -5.21
C ALA A 69 -6.00 -19.23 -6.48
N ALA A 70 -6.05 -20.55 -6.35
CA ALA A 70 -5.69 -21.48 -7.43
C ALA A 70 -6.86 -21.86 -8.37
N GLY A 71 -8.11 -21.53 -8.06
CA GLY A 71 -9.26 -21.99 -8.85
C GLY A 71 -10.49 -21.08 -8.82
N ALA A 72 -10.45 -19.96 -8.15
CA ALA A 72 -11.58 -19.03 -8.09
C ALA A 72 -11.53 -18.01 -9.22
N VAL A 73 -12.69 -17.67 -9.78
CA VAL A 73 -12.85 -16.46 -10.59
C VAL A 73 -12.59 -15.27 -9.65
N MET A 74 -11.38 -14.70 -9.75
CA MET A 74 -10.99 -13.56 -8.92
C MET A 74 -11.73 -12.31 -9.38
N PRO A 75 -12.33 -11.54 -8.46
CA PRO A 75 -12.87 -10.24 -8.82
C PRO A 75 -11.73 -9.37 -9.36
N ILE A 76 -11.96 -8.73 -10.51
CA ILE A 76 -11.01 -7.76 -11.08
C ILE A 76 -11.10 -6.51 -10.21
N ALA A 77 -10.23 -6.40 -9.23
CA ALA A 77 -10.13 -5.24 -8.37
C ALA A 77 -8.82 -4.48 -8.63
N ALA A 78 -8.87 -3.16 -8.51
CA ALA A 78 -7.68 -2.32 -8.58
C ALA A 78 -6.77 -2.53 -7.37
N VAL A 79 -7.33 -2.96 -6.25
CA VAL A 79 -6.65 -3.13 -4.97
C VAL A 79 -7.06 -4.44 -4.31
N TYR A 80 -6.07 -5.23 -3.89
CA TYR A 80 -6.26 -6.37 -2.99
C TYR A 80 -5.71 -6.06 -1.61
N THR A 81 -6.46 -6.42 -0.57
CA THR A 81 -6.12 -6.10 0.80
C THR A 81 -6.01 -7.35 1.66
N TYR A 82 -4.99 -7.35 2.53
CA TYR A 82 -4.68 -8.44 3.44
C TYR A 82 -4.40 -7.88 4.83
N SER A 83 -4.78 -8.61 5.85
CA SER A 83 -4.31 -8.38 7.22
C SER A 83 -3.43 -9.53 7.70
N ARG A 84 -2.48 -9.22 8.57
CA ARG A 84 -1.66 -10.21 9.25
C ARG A 84 -2.01 -10.22 10.73
N SER A 85 -2.48 -11.37 11.22
CA SER A 85 -2.74 -11.60 12.64
C SER A 85 -2.13 -12.95 13.04
N LYS A 86 -1.44 -13.00 14.18
CA LYS A 86 -0.80 -14.23 14.69
C LYS A 86 0.08 -14.97 13.66
N GLY A 87 0.77 -14.22 12.79
CA GLY A 87 1.67 -14.77 11.77
C GLY A 87 1.01 -15.28 10.49
N LEU A 88 -0.32 -15.26 10.38
CA LEU A 88 -1.06 -15.65 9.18
C LEU A 88 -1.61 -14.43 8.45
N PHE A 89 -1.55 -14.45 7.11
CA PHE A 89 -2.23 -13.47 6.27
C PHE A 89 -3.63 -13.97 5.90
N VAL A 90 -4.60 -13.06 6.01
CA VAL A 90 -5.99 -13.28 5.62
C VAL A 90 -6.43 -12.13 4.73
N GLY A 91 -7.19 -12.44 3.67
CA GLY A 91 -7.83 -11.41 2.86
C GLY A 91 -8.91 -10.71 3.67
N VAL A 92 -8.89 -9.37 3.65
CA VAL A 92 -9.85 -8.53 4.37
C VAL A 92 -10.40 -7.45 3.45
N SER A 93 -11.61 -7.00 3.69
CA SER A 93 -12.17 -5.84 3.01
C SER A 93 -11.80 -4.57 3.78
N LEU A 94 -11.23 -3.61 3.07
CA LEU A 94 -10.86 -2.30 3.57
C LEU A 94 -11.72 -1.17 2.99
N GLU A 95 -12.91 -1.50 2.47
CA GLU A 95 -13.82 -0.52 1.90
C GLU A 95 -14.16 0.60 2.89
N GLY A 96 -14.14 1.85 2.41
CA GLY A 96 -14.35 3.04 3.22
C GLY A 96 -13.09 3.56 3.94
N ALA A 97 -11.98 2.85 3.90
CA ALA A 97 -10.73 3.36 4.42
C ALA A 97 -10.19 4.49 3.55
N VAL A 98 -9.78 5.58 4.19
CA VAL A 98 -9.11 6.70 3.53
C VAL A 98 -7.61 6.55 3.72
N ILE A 99 -6.86 6.58 2.62
CA ILE A 99 -5.39 6.53 2.64
C ILE A 99 -4.86 7.85 2.11
N GLY A 100 -4.03 8.51 2.90
CA GLY A 100 -3.46 9.82 2.57
C GLY A 100 -1.94 9.80 2.57
N THR A 101 -1.33 10.53 1.63
CA THR A 101 0.13 10.72 1.57
C THR A 101 0.62 11.55 2.73
N GLN A 102 1.63 11.06 3.44
CA GLN A 102 2.27 11.73 4.56
C GLN A 102 3.48 12.54 4.08
N ARG A 103 3.23 13.78 3.65
CA ARG A 103 4.26 14.66 3.09
C ARG A 103 5.39 14.95 4.08
N GLN A 104 5.08 15.17 5.35
CA GLN A 104 6.09 15.44 6.37
C GLN A 104 6.97 14.23 6.65
N SER A 105 6.40 13.03 6.66
CA SER A 105 7.17 11.78 6.82
C SER A 105 8.09 11.56 5.63
N ASN A 106 7.62 11.83 4.40
CA ASN A 106 8.46 11.79 3.21
C ASN A 106 9.61 12.80 3.30
N PHE A 107 9.31 14.04 3.67
CA PHE A 107 10.31 15.11 3.84
C PHE A 107 11.41 14.69 4.82
N ASN A 108 11.02 14.19 5.99
CA ASN A 108 11.97 13.77 7.03
C ASN A 108 12.83 12.59 6.58
N TYR A 109 12.23 11.63 5.91
CA TYR A 109 12.92 10.41 5.46
C TYR A 109 13.90 10.65 4.31
N TYR A 110 13.55 11.56 3.39
CA TYR A 110 14.40 11.88 2.23
C TYR A 110 15.34 13.06 2.49
N GLY A 111 15.21 13.75 3.61
CA GLY A 111 16.06 14.88 3.98
C GLY A 111 15.72 16.18 3.25
N GLY A 112 14.52 16.30 2.68
CA GLY A 112 14.08 17.48 1.95
C GLY A 112 12.74 17.31 1.26
N PRO A 113 12.23 18.36 0.59
CA PRO A 113 10.96 18.31 -0.12
C PRO A 113 11.01 17.29 -1.26
N VAL A 114 10.05 16.37 -1.26
CA VAL A 114 9.95 15.31 -2.26
C VAL A 114 8.49 14.97 -2.52
N ARG A 115 8.15 14.70 -3.78
CA ARG A 115 6.80 14.35 -4.20
C ARG A 115 6.63 12.84 -4.28
N ALA A 116 5.44 12.35 -3.97
CA ALA A 116 5.13 10.92 -4.03
C ALA A 116 5.31 10.34 -5.44
N ASP A 117 4.94 11.08 -6.49
CA ASP A 117 5.13 10.66 -7.88
C ASP A 117 6.61 10.47 -8.23
N SER A 118 7.48 11.38 -7.82
CA SER A 118 8.93 11.28 -8.02
C SER A 118 9.55 10.11 -7.26
N ILE A 119 9.05 9.81 -6.07
CA ILE A 119 9.46 8.64 -5.30
C ILE A 119 9.05 7.35 -6.02
N LEU A 120 7.75 7.23 -6.33
CA LEU A 120 7.15 6.00 -6.83
C LEU A 120 7.53 5.68 -8.29
N SER A 121 7.86 6.70 -9.10
CA SER A 121 8.45 6.50 -10.42
C SER A 121 9.94 6.10 -10.40
N GLY A 122 10.58 6.15 -9.22
CA GLY A 122 12.00 5.85 -9.06
C GLY A 122 12.94 6.95 -9.54
N VAL A 123 12.42 8.15 -9.84
CA VAL A 123 13.23 9.34 -10.15
C VAL A 123 13.99 9.79 -8.90
N THR A 124 13.32 9.82 -7.75
CA THR A 124 13.97 10.11 -6.48
C THR A 124 14.72 8.87 -5.98
N LYS A 125 16.02 9.03 -5.73
CA LYS A 125 16.88 7.96 -5.22
C LYS A 125 16.40 7.54 -3.81
N ALA A 126 16.23 6.24 -3.62
CA ALA A 126 15.86 5.69 -2.31
C ALA A 126 16.99 5.86 -1.30
N PRO A 127 16.72 6.37 -0.09
CA PRO A 127 17.70 6.38 0.98
C PRO A 127 18.18 4.97 1.37
N PRO A 128 19.37 4.82 1.97
CA PRO A 128 19.90 3.51 2.36
C PRO A 128 18.97 2.70 3.25
N GLY A 129 18.18 3.36 4.11
CA GLY A 129 17.18 2.72 4.98
C GLY A 129 16.07 1.97 4.24
N ALA A 130 15.89 2.21 2.93
CA ALA A 130 14.92 1.46 2.12
C ALA A 130 15.42 0.07 1.68
N ALA A 131 16.71 -0.22 1.84
CA ALA A 131 17.32 -1.45 1.33
C ALA A 131 16.72 -2.74 1.92
N PRO A 132 16.42 -2.86 3.22
CA PRO A 132 15.79 -4.05 3.79
C PRO A 132 14.43 -4.34 3.15
N LEU A 133 13.57 -3.32 3.01
CA LEU A 133 12.26 -3.46 2.39
C LEU A 133 12.37 -3.90 0.93
N ARG A 134 13.25 -3.26 0.17
CA ARG A 134 13.47 -3.62 -1.24
C ARG A 134 13.97 -5.04 -1.42
N ARG A 135 14.87 -5.51 -0.55
CA ARG A 135 15.33 -6.92 -0.54
C ARG A 135 14.22 -7.89 -0.21
N ALA A 136 13.36 -7.57 0.75
CA ALA A 136 12.25 -8.42 1.14
C ALA A 136 11.21 -8.63 0.03
N LEU A 137 11.10 -7.66 -0.89
CA LEU A 137 10.18 -7.73 -2.03
C LEU A 137 10.77 -8.46 -3.25
N GLY A 138 12.03 -8.83 -3.19
CA GLY A 138 12.74 -9.51 -4.28
C GLY A 138 13.15 -8.59 -5.42
N PRO A 139 13.73 -9.14 -6.46
CA PRO A 139 14.18 -8.41 -7.64
C PRO A 139 13.03 -7.89 -8.50
#